data_09df1c8f3efead3a3192691da69200b2
#
_entry.id   09df1c8f3efead3a3192691da69200b2
#
_cell.length_a   1.000
_cell.length_b   1.000
_cell.length_c   1.000
_cell.angle_alpha   90.00
_cell.angle_beta   90.00
_cell.angle_gamma   90.00
#
_symmetry.space_group_name_H-M   'P 1'
#
loop_
_entity.id
_entity.type
_entity.pdbx_description
1 polymer ?
#
loop_
_entity_poly.entity_id
_entity_poly.type
_entity_poly.pdbx_seq_one_letter_code
_entity_poly.pdbx_strand_id
1 'polypeptide(L)'
;LFVPCYVVDNGKFVDVIHVFMQRALATIAVESLSAEEWVKLVLEAGEFGVKTMALLDAANTGTYGNPEITKVNIGVKNRPGILISGHDLKDMEELLRQTEGTGIDVYTHGEMLPAHYYPAFKKYSHFVGNYGNAWWKQREEFTSFNGPILFTTNCIVPPLANAVYKERMFITNSTGYPGCKYIDKDAEGRKDFSEIIEIAKQCQPPVEIEHGEIIGGFAHNQVLQLADKVVDAVKTGAIRRFIVMAGCDGRMKSRDYYTEFAKALPQDTVILTAGCAKYRYNKLGLGDINGIPRVLDAGQCNDSYSLAVIAMKLKEVFRLNDINELPIVYNIAWYEQKAVIVLLALLSLGVKDIHLGPTLPAFLSPNVVKVLVDMFHIAGIGSVEDDLKKFGL
;
A
#
# COMPACT_ATOMS: atom_id res chain seq x y z
N LEU A 1 10.01 -6.21 -9.81
CA LEU A 1 9.30 -6.94 -8.77
C LEU A 1 10.24 -7.13 -7.60
N PHE A 2 10.20 -6.21 -6.64
CA PHE A 2 10.79 -6.46 -5.35
C PHE A 2 9.83 -7.37 -4.59
N VAL A 3 10.02 -8.68 -4.77
CA VAL A 3 9.64 -9.62 -3.71
C VAL A 3 10.62 -9.29 -2.59
N PRO A 4 10.17 -8.79 -1.42
CA PRO A 4 11.09 -8.65 -0.31
C PRO A 4 11.80 -9.97 -0.13
N CYS A 5 13.10 -9.94 0.12
CA CYS A 5 13.95 -11.13 0.30
C CYS A 5 13.55 -12.00 1.51
N TYR A 6 12.38 -11.79 2.07
CA TYR A 6 11.86 -12.37 3.31
C TYR A 6 10.88 -13.50 3.14
N VAL A 7 10.54 -13.86 1.92
CA VAL A 7 9.81 -15.08 1.69
C VAL A 7 10.83 -16.22 1.72
N VAL A 8 11.39 -16.41 2.89
CA VAL A 8 12.26 -17.53 3.18
C VAL A 8 11.38 -18.74 3.46
N ASP A 9 11.55 -19.72 2.60
CA ASP A 9 11.40 -21.14 2.90
C ASP A 9 10.01 -21.79 2.87
N ASN A 10 9.20 -21.44 1.86
CA ASN A 10 8.44 -22.49 1.19
C ASN A 10 9.07 -22.73 -0.20
N GLY A 11 10.28 -23.25 -0.23
CA GLY A 11 11.19 -23.31 -1.37
C GLY A 11 10.57 -23.66 -2.73
N LYS A 12 9.51 -24.46 -2.78
CA LYS A 12 8.79 -24.81 -4.01
C LYS A 12 7.99 -23.64 -4.61
N PHE A 13 7.48 -22.71 -3.81
CA PHE A 13 6.66 -21.60 -4.32
C PHE A 13 7.50 -20.46 -4.88
N VAL A 14 8.62 -20.15 -4.25
CA VAL A 14 9.58 -19.15 -4.70
C VAL A 14 10.21 -19.57 -6.02
N ASP A 15 10.54 -20.85 -6.17
CA ASP A 15 11.13 -21.40 -7.40
C ASP A 15 10.20 -21.23 -8.60
N VAL A 16 8.90 -21.45 -8.45
CA VAL A 16 7.92 -21.29 -9.54
C VAL A 16 7.83 -19.83 -10.01
N ILE A 17 7.88 -18.87 -9.07
CA ILE A 17 7.91 -17.43 -9.41
C ILE A 17 9.20 -17.09 -10.17
N HIS A 18 10.35 -17.54 -9.69
CA HIS A 18 11.64 -17.30 -10.35
C HIS A 18 11.72 -17.93 -11.75
N VAL A 19 11.23 -19.16 -11.91
CA VAL A 19 11.15 -19.82 -13.23
C VAL A 19 10.27 -19.02 -14.18
N PHE A 20 9.11 -18.54 -13.72
CA PHE A 20 8.27 -17.65 -14.55
C PHE A 20 9.01 -16.37 -14.94
N MET A 21 9.67 -15.70 -14.00
CA MET A 21 10.40 -14.45 -14.28
C MET A 21 11.50 -14.69 -15.32
N GLN A 22 12.29 -15.77 -15.18
CA GLN A 22 13.34 -16.13 -16.14
C GLN A 22 12.74 -16.40 -17.53
N ARG A 23 11.64 -17.17 -17.60
CA ARG A 23 10.95 -17.46 -18.87
C ARG A 23 10.40 -16.19 -19.51
N ALA A 24 9.72 -15.32 -18.74
CA ALA A 24 9.17 -14.08 -19.25
C ALA A 24 10.28 -13.14 -19.80
N LEU A 25 11.42 -13.02 -19.08
CA LEU A 25 12.57 -12.24 -19.54
C LEU A 25 13.19 -12.84 -20.82
N ALA A 26 13.33 -14.17 -20.89
CA ALA A 26 13.83 -14.84 -22.09
C ALA A 26 12.91 -14.62 -23.29
N THR A 27 11.59 -14.63 -23.05
CA THR A 27 10.57 -14.42 -24.10
C THR A 27 10.64 -13.01 -24.70
N ILE A 28 10.96 -11.99 -23.91
CA ILE A 28 11.14 -10.61 -24.41
C ILE A 28 12.29 -10.52 -25.44
N ALA A 29 13.28 -11.39 -25.35
CA ALA A 29 14.40 -11.45 -26.30
C ALA A 29 14.03 -12.17 -27.62
N VAL A 30 12.86 -12.82 -27.70
CA VAL A 30 12.37 -13.54 -28.88
C VAL A 30 11.31 -12.68 -29.57
N GLU A 31 11.63 -12.13 -30.74
CA GLU A 31 10.80 -11.13 -31.43
C GLU A 31 9.55 -11.69 -32.14
N SER A 32 9.18 -12.97 -31.97
CA SER A 32 8.23 -13.68 -32.84
C SER A 32 6.87 -14.03 -32.24
N LEU A 33 6.48 -13.44 -31.07
CA LEU A 33 5.17 -13.72 -30.49
C LEU A 33 4.05 -12.95 -31.18
N SER A 34 2.91 -13.64 -31.39
CA SER A 34 1.66 -13.02 -31.80
C SER A 34 1.08 -12.12 -30.68
N ALA A 35 0.15 -11.23 -31.05
CA ALA A 35 -0.54 -10.38 -30.08
C ALA A 35 -1.27 -11.20 -29.00
N GLU A 36 -1.88 -12.33 -29.38
CA GLU A 36 -2.58 -13.23 -28.45
C GLU A 36 -1.62 -13.88 -27.45
N GLU A 37 -0.44 -14.30 -27.90
CA GLU A 37 0.60 -14.88 -27.03
C GLU A 37 1.15 -13.83 -26.05
N TRP A 38 1.34 -12.58 -26.50
CA TRP A 38 1.71 -11.47 -25.61
C TRP A 38 0.65 -11.20 -24.55
N VAL A 39 -0.64 -11.15 -24.92
CA VAL A 39 -1.74 -10.97 -23.97
C VAL A 39 -1.75 -12.10 -22.94
N LYS A 40 -1.59 -13.36 -23.38
CA LYS A 40 -1.53 -14.51 -22.48
C LYS A 40 -0.37 -14.41 -21.50
N LEU A 41 0.84 -14.05 -21.95
CA LEU A 41 2.01 -13.89 -21.09
C LEU A 41 1.81 -12.76 -20.06
N VAL A 42 1.19 -11.66 -20.47
CA VAL A 42 0.89 -10.51 -19.59
C VAL A 42 -0.13 -10.89 -18.52
N LEU A 43 -1.19 -11.63 -18.87
CA LEU A 43 -2.15 -12.13 -17.90
C LEU A 43 -1.53 -13.15 -16.95
N GLU A 44 -0.67 -14.04 -17.45
CA GLU A 44 0.10 -14.95 -16.61
C GLU A 44 1.02 -14.19 -15.64
N ALA A 45 1.63 -13.07 -16.07
CA ALA A 45 2.38 -12.19 -15.16
C ALA A 45 1.48 -11.64 -14.04
N GLY A 46 0.22 -11.32 -14.35
CA GLY A 46 -0.79 -10.93 -13.37
C GLY A 46 -1.08 -12.04 -12.35
N GLU A 47 -1.26 -13.28 -12.80
CA GLU A 47 -1.44 -14.43 -11.91
C GLU A 47 -0.25 -14.63 -10.96
N PHE A 48 0.98 -14.51 -11.48
CA PHE A 48 2.19 -14.55 -10.64
C PHE A 48 2.29 -13.34 -9.70
N GLY A 49 1.75 -12.19 -10.09
CA GLY A 49 1.57 -11.05 -9.21
C GLY A 49 0.68 -11.37 -8.01
N VAL A 50 -0.47 -12.01 -8.24
CA VAL A 50 -1.37 -12.49 -7.16
C VAL A 50 -0.63 -13.48 -6.25
N LYS A 51 0.04 -14.48 -6.81
CA LYS A 51 0.78 -15.50 -6.05
C LYS A 51 1.87 -14.89 -5.17
N THR A 52 2.59 -13.90 -5.71
CA THR A 52 3.65 -13.19 -5.00
C THR A 52 3.11 -12.37 -3.82
N MET A 53 2.01 -11.65 -4.03
CA MET A 53 1.36 -10.89 -2.97
C MET A 53 0.76 -11.82 -1.90
N ALA A 54 0.16 -12.95 -2.30
CA ALA A 54 -0.34 -13.98 -1.38
C ALA A 54 0.76 -14.55 -0.49
N LEU A 55 1.94 -14.81 -1.07
CA LEU A 55 3.09 -15.34 -0.35
C LEU A 55 3.62 -14.33 0.68
N LEU A 56 3.69 -13.04 0.32
CA LEU A 56 4.07 -11.97 1.24
C LEU A 56 3.05 -11.81 2.37
N ASP A 57 1.76 -11.82 2.05
CA ASP A 57 0.68 -11.77 3.04
C ASP A 57 0.79 -12.94 4.03
N ALA A 58 0.98 -14.17 3.53
CA ALA A 58 1.16 -15.36 4.38
C ALA A 58 2.40 -15.26 5.28
N ALA A 59 3.51 -14.72 4.79
CA ALA A 59 4.71 -14.51 5.58
C ALA A 59 4.49 -13.46 6.68
N ASN A 60 3.89 -12.31 6.34
CA ASN A 60 3.63 -11.25 7.30
C ASN A 60 2.61 -11.66 8.36
N THR A 61 1.48 -12.23 7.94
CA THR A 61 0.41 -12.65 8.87
C THR A 61 0.81 -13.85 9.72
N GLY A 62 1.58 -14.79 9.15
CA GLY A 62 2.13 -15.94 9.88
C GLY A 62 3.15 -15.54 10.95
N THR A 63 3.88 -14.45 10.75
CA THR A 63 4.91 -13.96 11.67
C THR A 63 4.36 -12.96 12.69
N TYR A 64 3.56 -12.00 12.24
CA TYR A 64 3.14 -10.83 13.05
C TYR A 64 1.66 -10.87 13.45
N GLY A 65 0.92 -11.88 13.04
CA GLY A 65 -0.53 -11.99 13.21
C GLY A 65 -1.33 -11.26 12.12
N ASN A 66 -2.62 -11.57 12.04
CA ASN A 66 -3.49 -10.88 11.09
C ASN A 66 -3.69 -9.41 11.50
N PRO A 67 -3.65 -8.46 10.55
CA PRO A 67 -4.00 -7.07 10.83
C PRO A 67 -5.37 -6.95 11.51
N GLU A 68 -5.45 -6.07 12.50
CA GLU A 68 -6.66 -5.80 13.29
C GLU A 68 -7.07 -4.35 13.17
N ILE A 69 -8.36 -4.05 13.31
CA ILE A 69 -8.86 -2.68 13.36
C ILE A 69 -8.10 -1.91 14.45
N THR A 70 -7.41 -0.87 14.05
CA THR A 70 -6.51 -0.12 14.90
C THR A 70 -6.68 1.38 14.69
N LYS A 71 -6.82 2.11 15.80
CA LYS A 71 -6.65 3.56 15.82
C LYS A 71 -5.17 3.87 15.91
N VAL A 72 -4.67 4.62 14.96
CA VAL A 72 -3.27 5.02 14.87
C VAL A 72 -3.18 6.52 15.15
N ASN A 73 -2.41 6.88 16.18
CA ASN A 73 -2.10 8.27 16.50
C ASN A 73 -1.32 8.93 15.37
N ILE A 74 -1.65 10.17 15.01
CA ILE A 74 -0.93 10.97 14.01
C ILE A 74 -0.25 12.21 14.62
N GLY A 75 -0.30 12.38 15.94
CA GLY A 75 0.45 13.36 16.68
C GLY A 75 1.80 12.82 17.18
N VAL A 76 2.49 13.59 18.00
CA VAL A 76 3.82 13.25 18.54
C VAL A 76 3.83 13.25 20.08
N LYS A 77 4.85 12.58 20.66
CA LYS A 77 5.19 12.66 22.07
C LYS A 77 6.41 13.56 22.27
N ASN A 78 6.66 13.95 23.50
CA ASN A 78 7.78 14.83 23.86
C ASN A 78 9.06 14.02 24.20
N ARG A 79 9.45 13.09 23.29
CA ARG A 79 10.71 12.35 23.37
C ARG A 79 11.39 12.33 22.01
N PRO A 80 12.72 12.22 21.94
CA PRO A 80 13.40 11.98 20.68
C PRO A 80 12.85 10.74 19.97
N GLY A 81 12.85 10.75 18.64
CA GLY A 81 12.26 9.68 17.85
C GLY A 81 13.09 9.24 16.66
N ILE A 82 12.78 8.05 16.16
CA ILE A 82 13.26 7.50 14.90
C ILE A 82 12.05 7.36 13.98
N LEU A 83 12.18 7.83 12.73
CA LEU A 83 11.19 7.68 11.69
C LEU A 83 11.58 6.52 10.77
N ILE A 84 10.70 5.54 10.63
CA ILE A 84 10.91 4.43 9.72
C ILE A 84 9.93 4.49 8.54
N SER A 85 10.45 4.37 7.32
CA SER A 85 9.69 4.42 6.07
C SER A 85 10.04 3.24 5.17
N GLY A 86 9.13 2.88 4.28
CA GLY A 86 9.24 1.72 3.40
C GLY A 86 8.21 0.65 3.74
N HIS A 87 8.58 -0.65 3.58
CA HIS A 87 7.59 -1.74 3.64
C HIS A 87 8.00 -2.89 4.56
N ASP A 88 9.27 -2.97 4.99
CA ASP A 88 9.84 -4.14 5.63
C ASP A 88 9.45 -4.27 7.09
N LEU A 89 8.62 -5.26 7.42
CA LEU A 89 8.15 -5.51 8.79
C LEU A 89 9.20 -6.19 9.68
N LYS A 90 10.19 -6.90 9.10
CA LYS A 90 11.29 -7.46 9.88
C LYS A 90 12.19 -6.35 10.40
N ASP A 91 12.50 -5.36 9.58
CA ASP A 91 13.25 -4.19 10.02
C ASP A 91 12.48 -3.40 11.09
N MET A 92 11.16 -3.31 10.95
CA MET A 92 10.29 -2.70 11.96
C MET A 92 10.39 -3.45 13.30
N GLU A 93 10.31 -4.78 13.26
CA GLU A 93 10.47 -5.63 14.47
C GLU A 93 11.83 -5.43 15.13
N GLU A 94 12.91 -5.52 14.35
CA GLU A 94 14.28 -5.38 14.85
C GLU A 94 14.53 -3.98 15.44
N LEU A 95 14.00 -2.93 14.80
CA LEU A 95 14.09 -1.56 15.32
C LEU A 95 13.32 -1.42 16.64
N LEU A 96 12.08 -1.89 16.71
CA LEU A 96 11.28 -1.83 17.93
C LEU A 96 11.93 -2.57 19.10
N ARG A 97 12.49 -3.75 18.84
CA ARG A 97 13.19 -4.54 19.84
C ARG A 97 14.44 -3.83 20.36
N GLN A 98 15.22 -3.18 19.49
CA GLN A 98 16.45 -2.51 19.87
C GLN A 98 16.22 -1.14 20.52
N THR A 99 15.09 -0.49 20.24
CA THR A 99 14.72 0.80 20.85
C THR A 99 13.97 0.64 22.18
N GLU A 100 13.54 -0.57 22.54
CA GLU A 100 12.82 -0.82 23.79
C GLU A 100 13.68 -0.44 25.02
N GLY A 101 13.11 0.35 25.92
CA GLY A 101 13.79 0.83 27.13
C GLY A 101 14.86 1.91 26.91
N THR A 102 15.12 2.36 25.68
CA THR A 102 16.16 3.38 25.38
C THR A 102 15.70 4.83 25.60
N GLY A 103 14.40 5.06 25.78
CA GLY A 103 13.80 6.39 25.85
C GLY A 103 13.52 7.02 24.48
N ILE A 104 13.73 6.28 23.39
CA ILE A 104 13.47 6.72 22.02
C ILE A 104 12.10 6.23 21.57
N ASP A 105 11.31 7.12 20.98
CA ASP A 105 10.04 6.80 20.35
C ASP A 105 10.24 6.40 18.88
N VAL A 106 9.38 5.53 18.37
CA VAL A 106 9.40 5.09 16.97
C VAL A 106 8.11 5.53 16.27
N TYR A 107 8.26 6.13 15.11
CA TYR A 107 7.17 6.60 14.24
C TYR A 107 7.28 5.99 12.87
N THR A 108 6.14 5.70 12.25
CA THR A 108 6.08 5.29 10.84
C THR A 108 5.85 6.47 9.91
N HIS A 109 6.22 6.29 8.65
CA HIS A 109 5.92 7.21 7.56
C HIS A 109 5.53 6.44 6.29
N GLY A 110 4.61 7.00 5.50
CA GLY A 110 4.23 6.44 4.21
C GLY A 110 3.70 5.01 4.31
N GLU A 111 4.28 4.09 3.55
CA GLU A 111 3.84 2.68 3.49
C GLU A 111 4.19 1.85 4.73
N MET A 112 4.90 2.41 5.72
CA MET A 112 5.11 1.73 7.00
C MET A 112 3.94 1.91 7.99
N LEU A 113 3.01 2.83 7.74
CA LEU A 113 1.79 3.02 8.54
C LEU A 113 1.08 1.70 8.90
N PRO A 114 0.89 0.74 7.99
CA PRO A 114 0.19 -0.51 8.30
C PRO A 114 0.88 -1.40 9.33
N ALA A 115 2.16 -1.17 9.68
CA ALA A 115 2.81 -1.90 10.77
C ALA A 115 2.03 -1.79 12.09
N HIS A 116 1.34 -0.67 12.32
CA HIS A 116 0.49 -0.47 13.50
C HIS A 116 -0.70 -1.46 13.58
N TYR A 117 -1.10 -2.06 12.47
CA TYR A 117 -2.26 -2.95 12.43
C TYR A 117 -1.93 -4.37 12.91
N TYR A 118 -0.64 -4.74 12.94
CA TYR A 118 -0.19 -6.08 13.29
C TYR A 118 -0.11 -6.29 14.82
N PRO A 119 -0.74 -7.35 15.36
CA PRO A 119 -0.77 -7.62 16.81
C PRO A 119 0.62 -7.67 17.46
N ALA A 120 1.60 -8.27 16.77
CA ALA A 120 2.95 -8.46 17.29
C ALA A 120 3.65 -7.15 17.69
N PHE A 121 3.29 -6.01 17.09
CA PHE A 121 3.91 -4.72 17.37
C PHE A 121 3.19 -3.91 18.44
N LYS A 122 1.96 -4.24 18.79
CA LYS A 122 1.14 -3.50 19.76
C LYS A 122 1.67 -3.55 21.20
N LYS A 123 2.56 -4.50 21.52
CA LYS A 123 3.22 -4.61 22.82
C LYS A 123 4.23 -3.48 23.10
N TYR A 124 4.73 -2.81 22.08
CA TYR A 124 5.76 -1.78 22.23
C TYR A 124 5.15 -0.39 22.52
N SER A 125 5.21 0.06 23.75
CA SER A 125 4.61 1.35 24.18
C SER A 125 5.27 2.59 23.60
N HIS A 126 6.50 2.45 23.08
CA HIS A 126 7.26 3.49 22.40
C HIS A 126 7.03 3.52 20.87
N PHE A 127 6.20 2.61 20.35
CA PHE A 127 5.69 2.64 18.98
C PHE A 127 4.48 3.59 18.94
N VAL A 128 4.71 4.86 18.60
CA VAL A 128 3.80 5.96 18.94
C VAL A 128 2.68 6.16 17.93
N GLY A 129 3.02 6.16 16.65
CA GLY A 129 2.05 6.47 15.61
C GLY A 129 2.68 6.73 14.25
N ASN A 130 1.90 7.29 13.34
CA ASN A 130 2.35 7.66 12.01
C ASN A 130 2.60 9.16 11.93
N TYR A 131 3.76 9.55 11.41
CA TYR A 131 4.16 10.94 11.20
C TYR A 131 4.03 11.30 9.72
N GLY A 132 3.16 12.23 9.42
CA GLY A 132 2.99 12.74 8.06
C GLY A 132 2.17 11.85 7.13
N ASN A 133 2.49 11.91 5.86
CA ASN A 133 1.67 11.46 4.74
C ASN A 133 2.40 10.49 3.81
N ALA A 134 2.01 10.51 2.51
CA ALA A 134 2.64 9.70 1.49
C ALA A 134 4.07 10.18 1.16
N TRP A 135 4.86 9.30 0.56
CA TRP A 135 6.28 9.47 0.22
C TRP A 135 6.65 10.83 -0.41
N TRP A 136 5.79 11.42 -1.22
CA TRP A 136 6.10 12.66 -1.92
C TRP A 136 6.15 13.90 -1.00
N LYS A 137 5.66 13.78 0.25
CA LYS A 137 5.71 14.81 1.29
C LYS A 137 7.02 14.82 2.10
N GLN A 138 7.92 13.86 1.89
CA GLN A 138 9.16 13.68 2.66
C GLN A 138 9.97 14.95 2.84
N ARG A 139 10.10 15.79 1.79
CA ARG A 139 10.91 17.01 1.88
C ARG A 139 10.43 17.99 2.94
N GLU A 140 9.14 18.09 3.11
CA GLU A 140 8.50 18.97 4.09
C GLU A 140 8.51 18.32 5.47
N GLU A 141 8.05 17.11 5.58
CA GLU A 141 7.80 16.39 6.82
C GLU A 141 9.09 15.97 7.53
N PHE A 142 10.11 15.52 6.79
CA PHE A 142 11.40 15.13 7.39
C PHE A 142 12.20 16.31 7.93
N THR A 143 11.93 17.52 7.45
CA THR A 143 12.55 18.73 7.99
C THR A 143 12.12 18.98 9.43
N SER A 144 10.87 18.70 9.78
CA SER A 144 10.29 18.93 11.12
C SER A 144 10.38 17.71 12.05
N PHE A 145 10.79 16.54 11.55
CA PHE A 145 10.88 15.35 12.39
C PHE A 145 12.00 15.40 13.44
N ASN A 146 13.10 16.11 13.16
CA ASN A 146 14.29 16.28 13.96
C ASN A 146 15.16 15.03 14.19
N GLY A 147 14.60 13.82 14.29
CA GLY A 147 15.31 12.57 14.51
C GLY A 147 15.87 11.91 13.25
N PRO A 148 16.57 10.78 13.40
CA PRO A 148 17.01 9.95 12.27
C PRO A 148 15.84 9.36 11.48
N ILE A 149 16.11 9.08 10.19
CA ILE A 149 15.16 8.54 9.23
C ILE A 149 15.75 7.26 8.65
N LEU A 150 15.05 6.13 8.82
CA LEU A 150 15.44 4.83 8.31
C LEU A 150 14.54 4.45 7.14
N PHE A 151 15.15 4.23 5.97
CA PHE A 151 14.48 3.69 4.79
C PHE A 151 14.76 2.20 4.64
N THR A 152 13.72 1.39 4.59
CA THR A 152 13.83 -0.07 4.48
C THR A 152 13.67 -0.58 3.07
N THR A 153 12.96 0.16 2.22
CA THR A 153 12.70 -0.15 0.82
C THR A 153 12.62 1.13 -0.01
N ASN A 154 12.01 1.06 -1.20
CA ASN A 154 11.81 2.18 -2.12
C ASN A 154 10.99 3.36 -1.54
N CYS A 155 10.63 4.31 -2.42
CA CYS A 155 9.90 5.55 -2.14
C CYS A 155 10.76 6.64 -1.47
N ILE A 156 12.04 6.75 -1.82
CA ILE A 156 12.90 7.88 -1.42
C ILE A 156 12.69 9.05 -2.38
N VAL A 157 12.31 10.22 -1.83
CA VAL A 157 12.38 11.48 -2.56
C VAL A 157 13.80 12.04 -2.40
N PRO A 158 14.55 12.26 -3.46
CA PRO A 158 15.87 12.88 -3.38
C PRO A 158 15.82 14.17 -2.56
N PRO A 159 16.60 14.27 -1.46
CA PRO A 159 16.64 15.48 -0.66
C PRO A 159 17.22 16.64 -1.47
N LEU A 160 16.80 17.86 -1.16
CA LEU A 160 17.45 19.05 -1.71
C LEU A 160 18.87 19.17 -1.17
N ALA A 161 19.75 19.88 -1.91
CA ALA A 161 21.14 20.06 -1.52
C ALA A 161 21.32 20.65 -0.10
N ASN A 162 20.38 21.52 0.31
CA ASN A 162 20.34 22.18 1.61
C ASN A 162 19.39 21.51 2.62
N ALA A 163 18.94 20.28 2.37
CA ALA A 163 18.03 19.59 3.28
C ALA A 163 18.72 19.27 4.60
N VAL A 164 18.19 19.78 5.71
CA VAL A 164 18.74 19.64 7.08
C VAL A 164 18.68 18.20 7.62
N TYR A 165 17.85 17.34 7.03
CA TYR A 165 17.71 15.95 7.44
C TYR A 165 18.64 14.98 6.70
N LYS A 166 19.39 15.43 5.70
CA LYS A 166 20.20 14.56 4.82
C LYS A 166 21.23 13.72 5.58
N GLU A 167 21.92 14.33 6.55
CA GLU A 167 22.93 13.65 7.39
C GLU A 167 22.31 12.65 8.40
N ARG A 168 20.98 12.63 8.52
CA ARG A 168 20.23 11.74 9.41
C ARG A 168 19.49 10.65 8.66
N MET A 169 19.73 10.51 7.34
CA MET A 169 19.12 9.47 6.51
C MET A 169 19.96 8.21 6.51
N PHE A 170 19.32 7.09 6.83
CA PHE A 170 19.88 5.74 6.82
C PHE A 170 19.09 4.87 5.86
N ILE A 171 19.76 3.95 5.21
CA ILE A 171 19.16 3.03 4.23
C ILE A 171 19.54 1.59 4.56
N THR A 172 18.72 0.66 4.16
CA THR A 172 18.96 -0.79 4.32
C THR A 172 18.30 -1.60 3.21
N ASN A 173 18.51 -2.90 3.16
CA ASN A 173 17.97 -3.83 2.16
C ASN A 173 18.31 -3.43 0.72
N SER A 174 17.31 -3.40 -0.15
CA SER A 174 17.47 -3.01 -1.55
C SER A 174 17.43 -1.50 -1.79
N THR A 175 17.33 -0.71 -0.72
CA THR A 175 17.28 0.75 -0.82
C THR A 175 18.68 1.31 -1.07
N GLY A 176 18.81 2.16 -2.07
CA GLY A 176 20.06 2.85 -2.39
C GLY A 176 19.85 4.34 -2.59
N TYR A 177 20.65 5.17 -1.91
CA TYR A 177 20.73 6.59 -2.18
C TYR A 177 22.16 7.10 -1.90
N PRO A 178 22.81 7.82 -2.86
CA PRO A 178 24.18 8.30 -2.70
C PRO A 178 24.33 9.19 -1.47
N GLY A 179 25.34 8.91 -0.64
CA GLY A 179 25.66 9.67 0.56
C GLY A 179 24.84 9.30 1.80
N CYS A 180 23.88 8.38 1.71
CA CYS A 180 23.22 7.82 2.89
C CYS A 180 24.05 6.67 3.47
N LYS A 181 24.06 6.55 4.80
CA LYS A 181 24.71 5.42 5.46
C LYS A 181 23.86 4.17 5.28
N TYR A 182 24.50 3.12 4.80
CA TYR A 182 23.87 1.81 4.63
C TYR A 182 24.07 0.94 5.87
N ILE A 183 22.99 0.33 6.35
CA ILE A 183 23.00 -0.64 7.45
C ILE A 183 22.84 -2.02 6.84
N ASP A 184 23.93 -2.78 6.90
CA ASP A 184 23.96 -4.14 6.38
C ASP A 184 23.52 -5.15 7.44
N LYS A 185 23.17 -6.35 7.01
CA LYS A 185 22.88 -7.50 7.87
C LYS A 185 24.18 -8.25 8.20
N ASP A 186 24.24 -8.78 9.41
CA ASP A 186 25.30 -9.71 9.83
C ASP A 186 25.14 -11.10 9.16
N ALA A 187 26.03 -12.03 9.50
CA ALA A 187 26.02 -13.38 8.96
C ALA A 187 24.73 -14.16 9.32
N GLU A 188 24.06 -13.80 10.41
CA GLU A 188 22.81 -14.37 10.89
C GLU A 188 21.57 -13.64 10.34
N GLY A 189 21.80 -12.63 9.47
CA GLY A 189 20.73 -11.85 8.82
C GLY A 189 20.08 -10.78 9.72
N ARG A 190 20.72 -10.41 10.85
CA ARG A 190 20.26 -9.37 11.79
C ARG A 190 20.92 -8.03 11.48
N LYS A 191 20.25 -6.94 11.81
CA LYS A 191 20.78 -5.59 11.63
C LYS A 191 21.05 -4.92 12.97
N ASP A 192 22.10 -4.12 13.01
CA ASP A 192 22.46 -3.31 14.18
C ASP A 192 22.00 -1.87 13.99
N PHE A 193 21.03 -1.44 14.76
CA PHE A 193 20.48 -0.09 14.78
C PHE A 193 21.06 0.77 15.91
N SER A 194 22.10 0.30 16.63
CA SER A 194 22.68 1.01 17.78
C SER A 194 23.10 2.44 17.42
N GLU A 195 23.73 2.65 16.26
CA GLU A 195 24.15 3.98 15.82
C GLU A 195 22.98 4.94 15.59
N ILE A 196 21.91 4.48 14.96
CA ILE A 196 20.71 5.30 14.75
C ILE A 196 20.12 5.69 16.11
N ILE A 197 20.12 4.76 17.07
CA ILE A 197 19.60 4.99 18.44
C ILE A 197 20.46 6.04 19.16
N GLU A 198 21.79 5.95 19.08
CA GLU A 198 22.69 6.93 19.73
C GLU A 198 22.54 8.33 19.11
N ILE A 199 22.36 8.43 17.80
CA ILE A 199 22.06 9.71 17.14
C ILE A 199 20.70 10.24 17.59
N ALA A 200 19.68 9.39 17.66
CA ALA A 200 18.34 9.80 18.11
C ALA A 200 18.34 10.40 19.52
N LYS A 201 19.13 9.83 20.45
CA LYS A 201 19.27 10.34 21.83
C LYS A 201 19.75 11.79 21.91
N GLN A 202 20.45 12.28 20.90
CA GLN A 202 20.97 13.64 20.82
C GLN A 202 20.04 14.60 20.08
N CYS A 203 18.95 14.08 19.49
CA CYS A 203 18.00 14.87 18.72
C CYS A 203 16.92 15.49 19.63
N GLN A 204 16.32 16.58 19.16
CA GLN A 204 15.11 17.12 19.75
C GLN A 204 13.90 16.23 19.39
N PRO A 205 12.82 16.25 20.18
CA PRO A 205 11.56 15.62 19.81
C PRO A 205 11.06 16.11 18.43
N PRO A 206 10.28 15.30 17.71
CA PRO A 206 9.62 15.73 16.48
C PRO A 206 8.70 16.94 16.74
N VAL A 207 8.62 17.86 15.77
CA VAL A 207 7.62 18.92 15.78
C VAL A 207 6.29 18.34 15.33
N GLU A 208 5.22 18.57 16.09
CA GLU A 208 3.88 18.13 15.71
C GLU A 208 3.40 18.87 14.46
N ILE A 209 3.04 18.12 13.43
CA ILE A 209 2.49 18.64 12.15
C ILE A 209 1.02 18.31 11.99
N GLU A 210 0.54 17.29 12.67
CA GLU A 210 -0.85 16.83 12.68
C GLU A 210 -1.18 16.27 14.08
N HIS A 211 -2.46 16.19 14.42
CA HIS A 211 -2.94 15.58 15.66
C HIS A 211 -4.23 14.81 15.44
N GLY A 212 -4.53 13.88 16.34
CA GLY A 212 -5.70 13.02 16.27
C GLY A 212 -5.36 11.58 15.91
N GLU A 213 -6.31 10.86 15.36
CA GLU A 213 -6.20 9.44 15.05
C GLU A 213 -6.77 9.13 13.67
N ILE A 214 -6.21 8.12 13.00
CA ILE A 214 -6.79 7.48 11.83
C ILE A 214 -7.09 6.01 12.13
N ILE A 215 -8.02 5.41 11.39
CA ILE A 215 -8.42 4.01 11.57
C ILE A 215 -7.99 3.21 10.35
N GLY A 216 -7.39 2.03 10.59
CA GLY A 216 -7.03 1.08 9.54
C GLY A 216 -6.99 -0.35 10.07
N GLY A 217 -6.43 -1.29 9.31
CA GLY A 217 -6.35 -2.71 9.67
C GLY A 217 -7.50 -3.54 9.12
N PHE A 218 -8.11 -3.12 8.02
CA PHE A 218 -9.20 -3.81 7.34
C PHE A 218 -8.68 -4.75 6.24
N ALA A 219 -7.65 -5.56 6.55
CA ALA A 219 -7.21 -6.64 5.68
C ALA A 219 -8.29 -7.76 5.59
N HIS A 220 -8.12 -8.69 4.64
CA HIS A 220 -9.16 -9.67 4.32
C HIS A 220 -9.64 -10.49 5.53
N ASN A 221 -8.74 -10.94 6.41
CA ASN A 221 -9.14 -11.69 7.61
C ASN A 221 -10.09 -10.90 8.50
N GLN A 222 -9.79 -9.62 8.75
CA GLN A 222 -10.61 -8.73 9.58
C GLN A 222 -11.95 -8.41 8.91
N VAL A 223 -11.97 -8.15 7.59
CA VAL A 223 -13.21 -7.86 6.87
C VAL A 223 -14.12 -9.10 6.81
N LEU A 224 -13.52 -10.29 6.64
CA LEU A 224 -14.30 -11.55 6.64
C LEU A 224 -14.93 -11.86 8.01
N GLN A 225 -14.32 -11.44 9.12
CA GLN A 225 -14.96 -11.52 10.43
C GLN A 225 -16.18 -10.58 10.56
N LEU A 226 -16.25 -9.54 9.75
CA LEU A 226 -17.37 -8.61 9.68
C LEU A 226 -18.34 -8.97 8.53
N ALA A 227 -18.13 -10.11 7.85
CA ALA A 227 -18.87 -10.45 6.63
C ALA A 227 -20.38 -10.38 6.79
N ASP A 228 -20.95 -10.90 7.89
CA ASP A 228 -22.40 -10.85 8.13
C ASP A 228 -22.92 -9.42 8.18
N LYS A 229 -22.21 -8.53 8.88
CA LYS A 229 -22.60 -7.10 8.97
C LYS A 229 -22.50 -6.41 7.59
N VAL A 230 -21.45 -6.71 6.83
CA VAL A 230 -21.26 -6.16 5.48
C VAL A 230 -22.35 -6.66 4.54
N VAL A 231 -22.64 -7.95 4.55
CA VAL A 231 -23.69 -8.57 3.73
C VAL A 231 -25.06 -8.02 4.06
N ASP A 232 -25.39 -7.87 5.36
CA ASP A 232 -26.65 -7.27 5.80
C ASP A 232 -26.76 -5.80 5.38
N ALA A 233 -25.69 -5.04 5.51
CA ALA A 233 -25.66 -3.64 5.06
C ALA A 233 -25.87 -3.51 3.53
N VAL A 234 -25.33 -4.43 2.73
CA VAL A 234 -25.58 -4.48 1.29
C VAL A 234 -27.02 -4.91 0.98
N LYS A 235 -27.54 -5.96 1.62
CA LYS A 235 -28.91 -6.46 1.39
C LYS A 235 -29.98 -5.45 1.78
N THR A 236 -29.74 -4.67 2.83
CA THR A 236 -30.67 -3.61 3.29
C THR A 236 -30.52 -2.31 2.50
N GLY A 237 -29.54 -2.21 1.61
CA GLY A 237 -29.23 -0.99 0.85
C GLY A 237 -28.52 0.09 1.66
N ALA A 238 -28.10 -0.18 2.90
CA ALA A 238 -27.31 0.74 3.71
C ALA A 238 -25.94 0.99 3.08
N ILE A 239 -25.35 -0.03 2.43
CA ILE A 239 -24.18 0.11 1.55
C ILE A 239 -24.61 -0.24 0.13
N ARG A 240 -24.62 0.76 -0.75
CA ARG A 240 -25.02 0.61 -2.14
C ARG A 240 -23.83 0.27 -3.04
N ARG A 241 -22.66 0.82 -2.76
CA ARG A 241 -21.45 0.62 -3.58
C ARG A 241 -20.20 0.56 -2.71
N PHE A 242 -19.25 -0.27 -3.14
CA PHE A 242 -17.86 -0.22 -2.70
C PHE A 242 -17.03 0.46 -3.79
N ILE A 243 -16.14 1.34 -3.38
CA ILE A 243 -15.26 2.08 -4.29
C ILE A 243 -13.84 1.65 -3.98
N VAL A 244 -13.21 0.87 -4.84
CA VAL A 244 -11.78 0.56 -4.72
C VAL A 244 -11.00 1.78 -5.18
N MET A 245 -10.55 2.57 -4.23
CA MET A 245 -9.62 3.68 -4.42
C MET A 245 -8.30 3.27 -3.78
N ALA A 246 -7.40 2.71 -4.57
CA ALA A 246 -6.16 2.11 -4.07
C ALA A 246 -4.97 2.48 -4.97
N GLY A 247 -3.76 2.18 -4.49
CA GLY A 247 -2.54 2.33 -5.27
C GLY A 247 -1.64 3.47 -4.79
N CYS A 248 -1.01 4.17 -5.73
CA CYS A 248 0.01 5.16 -5.47
C CYS A 248 -0.56 6.56 -5.23
N ASP A 249 0.23 7.39 -4.57
CA ASP A 249 0.04 8.85 -4.56
C ASP A 249 1.24 9.55 -5.24
N GLY A 250 1.22 10.87 -5.32
CA GLY A 250 2.28 11.67 -5.91
C GLY A 250 2.01 13.17 -5.86
N ARG A 251 3.03 13.92 -6.26
CA ARG A 251 3.09 15.38 -6.15
C ARG A 251 2.14 16.14 -7.08
N MET A 252 1.71 15.53 -8.18
CA MET A 252 0.95 16.24 -9.22
C MET A 252 -0.40 16.73 -8.68
N LYS A 253 -0.73 18.00 -8.95
CA LYS A 253 -1.98 18.61 -8.52
C LYS A 253 -3.22 17.88 -9.05
N SER A 254 -3.13 17.25 -10.22
CA SER A 254 -4.21 16.41 -10.78
C SER A 254 -4.64 15.27 -9.86
N ARG A 255 -3.82 14.90 -8.87
CA ARG A 255 -4.17 13.88 -7.86
C ARG A 255 -5.12 14.39 -6.76
N ASP A 256 -5.37 15.70 -6.70
CA ASP A 256 -6.41 16.27 -5.83
C ASP A 256 -7.79 15.73 -6.23
N TYR A 257 -7.95 15.25 -7.48
CA TYR A 257 -9.12 14.50 -7.93
C TYR A 257 -9.56 13.43 -6.94
N TYR A 258 -8.64 12.62 -6.41
CA TYR A 258 -8.99 11.54 -5.48
C TYR A 258 -9.53 12.05 -4.15
N THR A 259 -9.03 13.19 -3.67
CA THR A 259 -9.56 13.86 -2.48
C THR A 259 -10.96 14.40 -2.73
N GLU A 260 -11.17 15.09 -3.84
CA GLU A 260 -12.46 15.69 -4.20
C GLU A 260 -13.50 14.60 -4.54
N PHE A 261 -13.08 13.51 -5.21
CA PHE A 261 -13.93 12.37 -5.49
C PHE A 261 -14.41 11.72 -4.18
N ALA A 262 -13.51 11.49 -3.22
CA ALA A 262 -13.86 10.91 -1.92
C ALA A 262 -14.85 11.79 -1.13
N LYS A 263 -14.68 13.11 -1.17
CA LYS A 263 -15.61 14.07 -0.54
C LYS A 263 -17.00 14.08 -1.19
N ALA A 264 -17.04 13.86 -2.51
CA ALA A 264 -18.27 13.90 -3.29
C ALA A 264 -19.06 12.58 -3.27
N LEU A 265 -18.47 11.51 -2.74
CA LEU A 265 -19.12 10.20 -2.65
C LEU A 265 -20.40 10.22 -1.82
N PRO A 266 -21.50 9.61 -2.28
CA PRO A 266 -22.73 9.44 -1.51
C PRO A 266 -22.49 8.75 -0.17
N GLN A 267 -23.37 9.02 0.82
CA GLN A 267 -23.22 8.53 2.18
C GLN A 267 -23.38 7.00 2.30
N ASP A 268 -23.98 6.36 1.31
CA ASP A 268 -24.20 4.91 1.20
C ASP A 268 -23.06 4.17 0.48
N THR A 269 -21.87 4.77 0.43
CA THR A 269 -20.68 4.21 -0.22
C THR A 269 -19.52 4.00 0.76
N VAL A 270 -18.75 2.94 0.53
CA VAL A 270 -17.55 2.59 1.31
C VAL A 270 -16.32 2.55 0.40
N ILE A 271 -15.25 3.20 0.80
CA ILE A 271 -13.95 3.16 0.12
C ILE A 271 -13.16 1.96 0.63
N LEU A 272 -12.71 1.10 -0.27
CA LEU A 272 -11.73 0.05 -0.03
C LEU A 272 -10.38 0.53 -0.54
N THR A 273 -9.36 0.53 0.31
CA THR A 273 -8.05 1.09 -0.06
C THR A 273 -6.87 0.26 0.42
N ALA A 274 -5.77 0.38 -0.31
CA ALA A 274 -4.42 -0.08 0.04
C ALA A 274 -3.39 0.81 -0.68
N GLY A 275 -2.22 1.01 -0.07
CA GLY A 275 -1.17 1.82 -0.67
C GLY A 275 -1.26 3.32 -0.32
N CYS A 276 -0.36 4.11 -0.88
CA CYS A 276 -0.22 5.54 -0.56
C CYS A 276 -1.44 6.41 -0.94
N ALA A 277 -2.29 5.96 -1.87
CA ALA A 277 -3.50 6.69 -2.27
C ALA A 277 -4.41 7.02 -1.08
N LYS A 278 -4.41 6.17 -0.04
CA LYS A 278 -5.19 6.37 1.21
C LYS A 278 -5.00 7.75 1.84
N TYR A 279 -3.81 8.33 1.76
CA TYR A 279 -3.50 9.63 2.36
C TYR A 279 -4.28 10.80 1.75
N ARG A 280 -4.94 10.58 0.62
CA ARG A 280 -5.83 11.57 -0.01
C ARG A 280 -7.18 11.67 0.69
N TYR A 281 -7.56 10.66 1.49
CA TYR A 281 -8.92 10.60 2.05
C TYR A 281 -9.02 9.95 3.45
N ASN A 282 -7.99 9.28 3.97
CA ASN A 282 -8.07 8.60 5.27
C ASN A 282 -8.18 9.56 6.48
N LYS A 283 -7.93 10.85 6.25
CA LYS A 283 -8.01 11.92 7.28
C LYS A 283 -9.23 12.84 7.07
N LEU A 284 -10.13 12.53 6.12
CA LEU A 284 -11.27 13.40 5.79
C LEU A 284 -12.45 13.29 6.76
N GLY A 285 -12.45 12.33 7.68
CA GLY A 285 -13.55 12.14 8.61
C GLY A 285 -14.89 11.83 7.92
N LEU A 286 -14.89 10.91 6.95
CA LEU A 286 -16.07 10.58 6.15
C LEU A 286 -17.20 9.87 6.93
N GLY A 287 -16.97 9.51 8.20
CA GLY A 287 -17.96 8.86 9.07
C GLY A 287 -18.02 7.35 8.87
N ASP A 288 -19.16 6.77 9.28
CA ASP A 288 -19.43 5.33 9.22
C ASP A 288 -20.86 5.04 8.74
N ILE A 289 -21.10 3.77 8.38
CA ILE A 289 -22.41 3.23 8.05
C ILE A 289 -22.67 2.08 9.02
N ASN A 290 -23.57 2.26 9.99
CA ASN A 290 -23.90 1.27 11.01
C ASN A 290 -22.67 0.72 11.77
N GLY A 291 -21.69 1.61 12.05
CA GLY A 291 -20.44 1.28 12.71
C GLY A 291 -19.38 0.66 11.79
N ILE A 292 -19.60 0.62 10.48
CA ILE A 292 -18.59 0.28 9.47
C ILE A 292 -17.97 1.59 8.95
N PRO A 293 -16.69 1.89 9.20
CA PRO A 293 -16.07 3.10 8.67
C PRO A 293 -16.19 3.18 7.14
N ARG A 294 -16.39 4.38 6.62
CA ARG A 294 -16.49 4.58 5.17
C ARG A 294 -15.13 4.52 4.44
N VAL A 295 -14.04 4.40 5.16
CA VAL A 295 -12.70 4.12 4.59
C VAL A 295 -12.15 2.87 5.26
N LEU A 296 -12.01 1.80 4.50
CA LEU A 296 -11.46 0.52 4.95
C LEU A 296 -10.04 0.36 4.36
N ASP A 297 -9.05 0.70 5.16
CA ASP A 297 -7.64 0.58 4.78
C ASP A 297 -7.11 -0.82 5.07
N ALA A 298 -6.82 -1.58 4.02
CA ALA A 298 -6.30 -2.94 4.10
C ALA A 298 -4.79 -2.99 4.44
N GLY A 299 -4.03 -1.94 4.13
CA GLY A 299 -2.60 -1.94 4.42
C GLY A 299 -1.71 -1.30 3.35
N GLN A 300 -0.53 -1.86 3.14
CA GLN A 300 0.46 -1.44 2.15
C GLN A 300 -0.03 -1.68 0.71
N CYS A 301 0.69 -1.20 -0.29
CA CYS A 301 0.32 -1.42 -1.70
C CYS A 301 0.26 -2.91 -2.08
N ASN A 302 1.08 -3.77 -1.50
CA ASN A 302 0.99 -5.23 -1.66
C ASN A 302 -0.26 -5.84 -1.01
N ASP A 303 -0.86 -5.18 -0.02
CA ASP A 303 -2.12 -5.60 0.60
C ASP A 303 -3.35 -5.34 -0.31
N SER A 304 -3.14 -4.86 -1.54
CA SER A 304 -4.11 -4.98 -2.64
C SER A 304 -4.55 -6.44 -2.84
N TYR A 305 -3.73 -7.42 -2.43
CA TYR A 305 -4.12 -8.83 -2.31
C TYR A 305 -5.36 -9.01 -1.43
N SER A 306 -5.39 -8.36 -0.27
CA SER A 306 -6.56 -8.39 0.63
C SER A 306 -7.83 -7.88 -0.05
N LEU A 307 -7.74 -6.83 -0.86
CA LEU A 307 -8.90 -6.30 -1.60
C LEU A 307 -9.41 -7.31 -2.62
N ALA A 308 -8.51 -8.02 -3.32
CA ALA A 308 -8.87 -9.08 -4.25
C ALA A 308 -9.54 -10.27 -3.53
N VAL A 309 -8.99 -10.71 -2.39
CA VAL A 309 -9.58 -11.80 -1.57
C VAL A 309 -10.97 -11.42 -1.07
N ILE A 310 -11.16 -10.18 -0.60
CA ILE A 310 -12.47 -9.67 -0.16
C ILE A 310 -13.48 -9.72 -1.32
N ALA A 311 -13.10 -9.23 -2.51
CA ALA A 311 -13.97 -9.25 -3.69
C ALA A 311 -14.34 -10.67 -4.11
N MET A 312 -13.36 -11.59 -4.17
CA MET A 312 -13.61 -13.00 -4.49
C MET A 312 -14.54 -13.66 -3.49
N LYS A 313 -14.39 -13.36 -2.19
CA LYS A 313 -15.25 -13.90 -1.14
C LYS A 313 -16.67 -13.32 -1.19
N LEU A 314 -16.82 -12.04 -1.46
CA LEU A 314 -18.13 -11.43 -1.67
C LEU A 314 -18.84 -12.05 -2.89
N LYS A 315 -18.13 -12.27 -4.00
CA LYS A 315 -18.66 -12.99 -5.16
C LYS A 315 -19.23 -14.38 -4.78
N GLU A 316 -18.47 -15.14 -3.98
CA GLU A 316 -18.89 -16.45 -3.49
C GLU A 316 -20.15 -16.35 -2.61
N VAL A 317 -20.16 -15.44 -1.62
CA VAL A 317 -21.27 -15.24 -0.67
C VAL A 317 -22.55 -14.82 -1.38
N PHE A 318 -22.46 -13.93 -2.37
CA PHE A 318 -23.60 -13.49 -3.18
C PHE A 318 -23.96 -14.48 -4.30
N ARG A 319 -23.21 -15.58 -4.46
CA ARG A 319 -23.39 -16.62 -5.50
C ARG A 319 -23.39 -16.05 -6.93
N LEU A 320 -22.50 -15.08 -7.19
CA LEU A 320 -22.36 -14.47 -8.50
C LEU A 320 -21.42 -15.30 -9.39
N ASN A 321 -21.69 -15.31 -10.69
CA ASN A 321 -20.86 -16.02 -11.67
C ASN A 321 -19.64 -15.20 -12.08
N ASP A 322 -19.78 -13.88 -12.17
CA ASP A 322 -18.73 -12.95 -12.56
C ASP A 322 -18.41 -11.97 -11.41
N ILE A 323 -17.13 -11.66 -11.22
CA ILE A 323 -16.66 -10.69 -10.23
C ILE A 323 -17.18 -9.27 -10.54
N ASN A 324 -17.44 -8.99 -11.81
CA ASN A 324 -17.95 -7.71 -12.30
C ASN A 324 -19.45 -7.47 -11.98
N GLU A 325 -20.17 -8.50 -11.51
CA GLU A 325 -21.54 -8.36 -10.98
C GLU A 325 -21.57 -7.78 -9.56
N LEU A 326 -20.42 -7.72 -8.86
CA LEU A 326 -20.34 -7.12 -7.54
C LEU A 326 -20.62 -5.60 -7.59
N PRO A 327 -21.20 -5.02 -6.54
CA PRO A 327 -21.41 -3.58 -6.46
C PRO A 327 -20.10 -2.83 -6.14
N ILE A 328 -19.05 -3.12 -6.92
CA ILE A 328 -17.70 -2.54 -6.76
C ILE A 328 -17.39 -1.66 -7.97
N VAL A 329 -16.82 -0.50 -7.69
CA VAL A 329 -16.27 0.43 -8.69
C VAL A 329 -14.77 0.53 -8.48
N TYR A 330 -13.99 0.51 -9.55
CA TYR A 330 -12.54 0.59 -9.51
C TYR A 330 -12.05 1.95 -10.01
N ASN A 331 -11.55 2.78 -9.10
CA ASN A 331 -10.97 4.10 -9.38
C ASN A 331 -9.52 4.14 -8.86
N ILE A 332 -8.60 3.59 -9.66
CA ILE A 332 -7.25 3.23 -9.24
C ILE A 332 -6.26 4.36 -9.53
N ALA A 333 -5.45 4.69 -8.53
CA ALA A 333 -4.34 5.62 -8.66
C ALA A 333 -3.03 4.85 -8.92
N TRP A 334 -2.33 5.16 -10.00
CA TRP A 334 -1.05 4.53 -10.30
C TRP A 334 0.10 5.55 -10.34
N TYR A 335 1.33 5.10 -10.13
CA TYR A 335 2.54 5.92 -10.27
C TYR A 335 3.77 5.10 -10.69
N GLU A 336 3.97 3.93 -10.11
CA GLU A 336 5.18 3.12 -10.30
C GLU A 336 4.86 1.67 -10.74
N GLN A 337 5.92 0.88 -10.96
CA GLN A 337 5.86 -0.48 -11.49
C GLN A 337 5.01 -1.44 -10.64
N LYS A 338 4.98 -1.28 -9.31
CA LYS A 338 4.12 -2.13 -8.45
C LYS A 338 2.63 -1.94 -8.76
N ALA A 339 2.21 -0.72 -9.08
CA ALA A 339 0.83 -0.49 -9.51
C ALA A 339 0.51 -1.20 -10.83
N VAL A 340 1.49 -1.32 -11.74
CA VAL A 340 1.30 -2.07 -12.99
C VAL A 340 1.07 -3.55 -12.72
N ILE A 341 1.88 -4.19 -11.85
CA ILE A 341 1.67 -5.62 -11.54
C ILE A 341 0.34 -5.86 -10.80
N VAL A 342 -0.08 -4.94 -9.94
CA VAL A 342 -1.40 -5.02 -9.28
C VAL A 342 -2.52 -4.88 -10.32
N LEU A 343 -2.40 -3.98 -11.30
CA LEU A 343 -3.34 -3.89 -12.40
C LEU A 343 -3.41 -5.22 -13.18
N LEU A 344 -2.25 -5.79 -13.56
CA LEU A 344 -2.21 -7.08 -14.26
C LEU A 344 -2.83 -8.21 -13.41
N ALA A 345 -2.65 -8.19 -12.10
CA ALA A 345 -3.30 -9.11 -11.17
C ALA A 345 -4.84 -8.98 -11.24
N LEU A 346 -5.38 -7.77 -11.23
CA LEU A 346 -6.83 -7.55 -11.39
C LEU A 346 -7.33 -8.05 -12.74
N LEU A 347 -6.60 -7.77 -13.84
CA LEU A 347 -6.97 -8.24 -15.17
C LEU A 347 -6.94 -9.78 -15.26
N SER A 348 -5.95 -10.45 -14.64
CA SER A 348 -5.88 -11.91 -14.59
C SER A 348 -7.03 -12.55 -13.80
N LEU A 349 -7.60 -11.83 -12.84
CA LEU A 349 -8.80 -12.22 -12.09
C LEU A 349 -10.12 -11.92 -12.85
N GLY A 350 -10.02 -11.36 -14.05
CA GLY A 350 -11.17 -11.02 -14.88
C GLY A 350 -11.86 -9.70 -14.53
N VAL A 351 -11.24 -8.85 -13.72
CA VAL A 351 -11.80 -7.54 -13.37
C VAL A 351 -11.80 -6.62 -14.59
N LYS A 352 -12.91 -5.93 -14.79
CA LYS A 352 -13.15 -4.97 -15.89
C LYS A 352 -13.60 -3.61 -15.35
N ASP A 353 -13.82 -2.67 -16.29
CA ASP A 353 -14.36 -1.33 -15.99
C ASP A 353 -13.52 -0.56 -14.96
N ILE A 354 -12.17 -0.65 -15.07
CA ILE A 354 -11.23 0.04 -14.19
C ILE A 354 -10.96 1.44 -14.73
N HIS A 355 -11.23 2.47 -13.93
CA HIS A 355 -10.76 3.84 -14.17
C HIS A 355 -9.36 4.00 -13.57
N LEU A 356 -8.41 4.39 -14.41
CA LEU A 356 -6.99 4.48 -14.06
C LEU A 356 -6.49 5.92 -14.18
N GLY A 357 -5.95 6.46 -13.11
CA GLY A 357 -5.53 7.87 -13.06
C GLY A 357 -4.21 8.13 -12.33
N PRO A 358 -3.74 9.39 -12.38
CA PRO A 358 -4.38 10.57 -13.00
C PRO A 358 -4.29 10.60 -14.53
N THR A 359 -3.48 9.75 -15.14
CA THR A 359 -3.32 9.56 -16.58
C THR A 359 -3.17 8.08 -16.89
N LEU A 360 -3.39 7.66 -18.10
CA LEU A 360 -2.95 6.33 -18.52
C LEU A 360 -1.41 6.27 -18.56
N PRO A 361 -0.79 5.09 -18.33
CA PRO A 361 0.66 4.95 -18.39
C PRO A 361 1.24 5.37 -19.74
N ALA A 362 2.21 6.29 -19.72
CA ALA A 362 2.79 6.87 -20.94
C ALA A 362 3.61 5.87 -21.78
N PHE A 363 3.97 4.72 -21.22
CA PHE A 363 4.68 3.66 -21.94
C PHE A 363 3.76 2.78 -22.78
N LEU A 364 2.45 2.92 -22.67
CA LEU A 364 1.49 2.14 -23.45
C LEU A 364 1.44 2.63 -24.91
N SER A 365 1.72 1.73 -25.86
CA SER A 365 1.49 2.03 -27.27
C SER A 365 -0.02 2.13 -27.59
N PRO A 366 -0.41 2.82 -28.67
CA PRO A 366 -1.82 2.90 -29.06
C PRO A 366 -2.49 1.51 -29.23
N ASN A 367 -1.76 0.53 -29.73
CA ASN A 367 -2.27 -0.84 -29.88
C ASN A 367 -2.52 -1.52 -28.53
N VAL A 368 -1.62 -1.33 -27.55
CA VAL A 368 -1.82 -1.87 -26.19
C VAL A 368 -2.97 -1.17 -25.50
N VAL A 369 -3.10 0.16 -25.62
CA VAL A 369 -4.27 0.89 -25.12
C VAL A 369 -5.57 0.33 -25.70
N LYS A 370 -5.59 0.09 -27.02
CA LYS A 370 -6.77 -0.51 -27.68
C LYS A 370 -7.13 -1.87 -27.07
N VAL A 371 -6.15 -2.75 -26.86
CA VAL A 371 -6.38 -4.06 -26.19
C VAL A 371 -6.97 -3.88 -24.78
N LEU A 372 -6.41 -2.96 -23.99
CA LEU A 372 -6.89 -2.71 -22.63
C LEU A 372 -8.33 -2.16 -22.61
N VAL A 373 -8.67 -1.30 -23.56
CA VAL A 373 -10.02 -0.74 -23.69
C VAL A 373 -11.00 -1.81 -24.22
N ASP A 374 -10.66 -2.51 -25.29
CA ASP A 374 -11.58 -3.45 -25.94
C ASP A 374 -11.85 -4.71 -25.08
N MET A 375 -10.84 -5.22 -24.38
CA MET A 375 -10.97 -6.47 -23.61
C MET A 375 -11.36 -6.25 -22.15
N PHE A 376 -10.87 -5.17 -21.53
CA PHE A 376 -11.00 -4.95 -20.09
C PHE A 376 -11.74 -3.67 -19.71
N HIS A 377 -12.15 -2.88 -20.71
CA HIS A 377 -12.85 -1.60 -20.52
C HIS A 377 -12.07 -0.61 -19.64
N ILE A 378 -10.72 -0.60 -19.76
CA ILE A 378 -9.90 0.37 -19.03
C ILE A 378 -10.21 1.77 -19.54
N ALA A 379 -10.49 2.68 -18.62
CA ALA A 379 -10.73 4.09 -18.92
C ALA A 379 -9.80 4.99 -18.10
N GLY A 380 -9.55 6.21 -18.59
CA GLY A 380 -8.95 7.27 -17.81
C GLY A 380 -9.98 7.92 -16.89
N ILE A 381 -9.50 8.62 -15.85
CA ILE A 381 -10.37 9.48 -15.04
C ILE A 381 -10.73 10.75 -15.79
N GLY A 382 -11.93 11.27 -15.53
CA GLY A 382 -12.44 12.53 -16.04
C GLY A 382 -12.58 13.62 -14.97
N SER A 383 -13.64 14.41 -15.05
CA SER A 383 -14.04 15.23 -13.91
C SER A 383 -14.72 14.38 -12.82
N VAL A 384 -14.67 14.84 -11.58
CA VAL A 384 -15.33 14.13 -10.46
C VAL A 384 -16.81 13.91 -10.75
N GLU A 385 -17.50 14.94 -11.26
CA GLU A 385 -18.93 14.88 -11.58
C GLU A 385 -19.25 13.85 -12.68
N ASP A 386 -18.44 13.84 -13.76
CA ASP A 386 -18.64 12.91 -14.87
C ASP A 386 -18.38 11.47 -14.45
N ASP A 387 -17.35 11.24 -13.65
CA ASP A 387 -17.00 9.91 -13.20
C ASP A 387 -18.01 9.36 -12.17
N LEU A 388 -18.53 10.20 -11.25
CA LEU A 388 -19.65 9.82 -10.39
C LEU A 388 -20.86 9.36 -11.22
N LYS A 389 -21.24 10.13 -12.26
CA LYS A 389 -22.34 9.74 -13.16
C LYS A 389 -22.07 8.42 -13.87
N LYS A 390 -20.85 8.20 -14.39
CA LYS A 390 -20.46 6.94 -15.06
C LYS A 390 -20.55 5.74 -14.12
N PHE A 391 -20.19 5.93 -12.85
CA PHE A 391 -20.26 4.89 -11.82
C PHE A 391 -21.68 4.67 -11.26
N GLY A 392 -22.65 5.46 -11.69
CA GLY A 392 -24.03 5.41 -11.18
C GLY A 392 -24.13 5.83 -9.71
N LEU A 393 -23.33 6.84 -9.34
CA LEU A 393 -23.24 7.42 -8.00
C LEU A 393 -23.91 8.79 -7.95
#